data_b0f24bdc40feb0902a97c8038727ecd3
#
_entry.id   b0f24bdc40feb0902a97c8038727ecd3
#
_cell.length_a   1.000
_cell.length_b   1.000
_cell.length_c   1.000
_cell.angle_alpha   90.00
_cell.angle_beta   90.00
_cell.angle_gamma   90.00
#
_symmetry.space_group_name_H-M   'P 1'
#
loop_
_entity.id
_entity.type
_entity.pdbx_description
1 polymer ?
#
loop_
_entity_poly.entity_id
_entity_poly.type
_entity_poly.pdbx_seq_one_letter_code
_entity_poly.pdbx_strand_id
1 'polypeptide(L)'
;MKRYSVLRTNLSPYQISGFKDLEKKRLEELSLDYLQAADEITENTELILITNTHTKFEELPEIVKNQTRLVIHPNSGYENFAPAWSELSGIPVIIGHEVRAQAVAEYSLSCFVDFWTQRPHQIEWDKTRLYPRTLMKDSRALIVGYGHIGKTIESMLQAIGVQTTTVDPKETADVKNITDVSSEFDSVIICAGLNSHSNNLINKTNLEKLKPKLLINAARGGIINETDLVEYLTQTQAKAYLDVFEKEPLPANSLQHERLFKTSHIAGVHESLDLGIIEFEYKVIQEFLTLARDEFMVKYENELLMTKWFHGELW
;
A
#
# COMPACT_ATOMS: atom_id res chain seq x y z
N MET A 1 3.34 -14.82 -35.18
CA MET A 1 2.94 -14.18 -33.92
C MET A 1 4.01 -13.15 -33.61
N LYS A 2 3.62 -11.94 -33.21
CA LYS A 2 4.56 -10.97 -32.64
C LYS A 2 5.13 -11.55 -31.33
N ARG A 3 6.44 -11.54 -31.17
CA ARG A 3 7.09 -12.05 -29.97
C ARG A 3 7.27 -10.88 -29.00
N TYR A 4 6.71 -10.98 -27.82
CA TYR A 4 6.89 -10.00 -26.78
C TYR A 4 8.21 -10.22 -26.05
N SER A 5 8.81 -9.12 -25.60
CA SER A 5 9.99 -9.14 -24.74
C SER A 5 9.66 -8.48 -23.41
N VAL A 6 10.31 -8.91 -22.33
CA VAL A 6 10.16 -8.34 -21.00
C VAL A 6 11.47 -7.65 -20.62
N LEU A 7 11.35 -6.43 -20.10
CA LEU A 7 12.46 -5.69 -19.48
C LEU A 7 12.05 -5.24 -18.07
N ARG A 8 12.82 -5.63 -17.07
CA ARG A 8 12.74 -5.06 -15.72
C ARG A 8 13.70 -3.88 -15.59
N THR A 9 13.20 -2.72 -15.17
CA THR A 9 14.02 -1.51 -15.05
C THR A 9 15.05 -1.61 -13.92
N ASN A 10 14.57 -1.95 -12.70
CA ASN A 10 15.40 -1.99 -11.50
C ASN A 10 14.94 -3.10 -10.54
N LEU A 11 15.85 -3.55 -9.68
CA LEU A 11 15.54 -4.37 -8.50
C LEU A 11 15.38 -3.47 -7.28
N SER A 12 14.48 -3.84 -6.39
CA SER A 12 14.36 -3.19 -5.08
C SER A 12 15.46 -3.72 -4.14
N PRO A 13 16.02 -2.89 -3.23
CA PRO A 13 17.13 -3.30 -2.36
C PRO A 13 16.80 -4.48 -1.42
N TYR A 14 15.52 -4.74 -1.19
CA TYR A 14 15.03 -5.81 -0.31
C TYR A 14 14.76 -7.13 -1.04
N GLN A 15 14.90 -7.18 -2.36
CA GLN A 15 14.71 -8.43 -3.11
C GLN A 15 15.85 -9.40 -2.85
N ILE A 16 15.50 -10.71 -2.76
CA ILE A 16 16.49 -11.76 -2.49
C ILE A 16 17.54 -11.88 -3.60
N SER A 17 18.70 -12.38 -3.22
CA SER A 17 19.73 -12.77 -4.19
C SER A 17 19.16 -13.83 -5.15
N GLY A 18 19.34 -13.63 -6.46
CA GLY A 18 18.79 -14.52 -7.48
C GLY A 18 17.34 -14.25 -7.89
N PHE A 19 16.70 -13.19 -7.37
CA PHE A 19 15.33 -12.81 -7.76
C PHE A 19 15.18 -12.75 -9.29
N LYS A 20 16.11 -12.07 -9.98
CA LYS A 20 16.06 -11.90 -11.43
C LYS A 20 16.10 -13.21 -12.20
N ASP A 21 16.84 -14.19 -11.69
CA ASP A 21 16.93 -15.52 -12.32
C ASP A 21 15.64 -16.33 -12.13
N LEU A 22 15.01 -16.21 -10.94
CA LEU A 22 13.73 -16.82 -10.66
C LEU A 22 12.62 -16.22 -11.52
N GLU A 23 12.55 -14.89 -11.59
CA GLU A 23 11.62 -14.16 -12.44
C GLU A 23 11.80 -14.54 -13.91
N LYS A 24 13.03 -14.47 -14.41
CA LYS A 24 13.34 -14.85 -15.79
C LYS A 24 12.87 -16.27 -16.09
N LYS A 25 13.24 -17.24 -15.26
CA LYS A 25 12.83 -18.64 -15.41
C LYS A 25 11.30 -18.80 -15.46
N ARG A 26 10.58 -18.05 -14.61
CA ARG A 26 9.12 -18.12 -14.56
C ARG A 26 8.49 -17.50 -15.81
N LEU A 27 8.96 -16.34 -16.24
CA LEU A 27 8.40 -15.62 -17.39
C LEU A 27 8.77 -16.28 -18.75
N GLU A 28 9.88 -16.99 -18.84
CA GLU A 28 10.25 -17.79 -20.02
C GLU A 28 9.23 -18.89 -20.34
N GLU A 29 8.46 -19.38 -19.36
CA GLU A 29 7.35 -20.33 -19.57
C GLU A 29 6.27 -19.77 -20.51
N LEU A 30 6.16 -18.44 -20.62
CA LEU A 30 5.24 -17.76 -21.54
C LEU A 30 5.80 -17.54 -22.95
N SER A 31 6.96 -18.14 -23.25
CA SER A 31 7.66 -17.99 -24.55
C SER A 31 8.05 -16.55 -24.88
N LEU A 32 8.45 -15.80 -23.86
CA LEU A 32 8.92 -14.41 -23.94
C LEU A 32 10.44 -14.35 -23.98
N ASP A 33 10.98 -13.28 -24.58
CA ASP A 33 12.39 -12.94 -24.47
C ASP A 33 12.61 -12.05 -23.24
N TYR A 34 13.41 -12.49 -22.27
CA TYR A 34 13.75 -11.70 -21.09
C TYR A 34 15.04 -10.90 -21.35
N LEU A 35 14.90 -9.59 -21.57
CA LEU A 35 15.99 -8.68 -21.89
C LEU A 35 16.79 -8.31 -20.62
N GLN A 36 18.10 -8.19 -20.76
CA GLN A 36 18.98 -7.79 -19.66
C GLN A 36 19.18 -6.28 -19.59
N ALA A 37 19.13 -5.61 -20.76
CA ALA A 37 19.35 -4.19 -20.88
C ALA A 37 18.51 -3.57 -22.02
N ALA A 38 18.38 -2.25 -21.99
CA ALA A 38 17.58 -1.50 -22.97
C ALA A 38 18.20 -1.47 -24.38
N ASP A 39 19.48 -1.70 -24.51
CA ASP A 39 20.20 -1.75 -25.81
C ASP A 39 19.88 -3.01 -26.63
N GLU A 40 19.25 -4.01 -26.02
CA GLU A 40 18.72 -5.18 -26.73
C GLU A 40 17.39 -4.90 -27.44
N ILE A 41 16.75 -3.75 -27.18
CA ILE A 41 15.46 -3.35 -27.77
C ILE A 41 15.68 -2.86 -29.20
N THR A 42 14.84 -3.33 -30.12
CA THR A 42 14.80 -2.88 -31.51
C THR A 42 13.46 -2.23 -31.84
N GLU A 43 13.35 -1.59 -33.01
CA GLU A 43 12.10 -0.99 -33.50
C GLU A 43 10.96 -2.02 -33.68
N ASN A 44 11.29 -3.30 -33.78
CA ASN A 44 10.33 -4.39 -33.95
C ASN A 44 9.97 -5.09 -32.62
N THR A 45 10.53 -4.65 -31.50
CA THR A 45 10.24 -5.22 -30.17
C THR A 45 8.85 -4.80 -29.72
N GLU A 46 8.03 -5.74 -29.23
CA GLU A 46 6.81 -5.44 -28.47
C GLU A 46 7.16 -5.63 -26.99
N LEU A 47 7.29 -4.55 -26.25
CA LEU A 47 7.88 -4.55 -24.90
C LEU A 47 6.83 -4.60 -23.78
N ILE A 48 7.04 -5.48 -22.82
CA ILE A 48 6.41 -5.48 -21.51
C ILE A 48 7.44 -4.93 -20.52
N LEU A 49 7.11 -3.80 -19.90
CA LEU A 49 8.00 -3.10 -18.98
C LEU A 49 7.60 -3.38 -17.55
N ILE A 50 8.52 -3.94 -16.75
CA ILE A 50 8.32 -4.13 -15.31
C ILE A 50 9.10 -3.04 -14.57
N THR A 51 8.38 -2.28 -13.72
CA THR A 51 8.90 -1.12 -13.01
C THR A 51 8.87 -1.32 -11.49
N ASN A 52 9.45 -0.40 -10.75
CA ASN A 52 9.32 -0.30 -9.30
C ASN A 52 9.25 1.17 -8.86
N THR A 53 9.14 1.43 -7.56
CA THR A 53 9.03 2.80 -7.00
C THR A 53 10.23 3.70 -7.27
N HIS A 54 11.38 3.15 -7.72
CA HIS A 54 12.58 3.90 -8.09
C HIS A 54 12.68 4.17 -9.59
N THR A 55 11.77 3.62 -10.41
CA THR A 55 11.75 3.86 -11.85
C THR A 55 11.27 5.28 -12.12
N LYS A 56 12.08 6.07 -12.80
CA LYS A 56 11.72 7.41 -13.26
C LYS A 56 11.48 7.38 -14.76
N PHE A 57 10.27 7.74 -15.15
CA PHE A 57 9.84 7.67 -16.56
C PHE A 57 10.69 8.57 -17.46
N GLU A 58 11.04 9.75 -17.01
CA GLU A 58 11.87 10.73 -17.72
C GLU A 58 13.28 10.21 -18.03
N GLU A 59 13.80 9.31 -17.18
CA GLU A 59 15.13 8.70 -17.35
C GLU A 59 15.13 7.49 -18.30
N LEU A 60 13.95 6.98 -18.70
CA LEU A 60 13.85 5.86 -19.64
C LEU A 60 14.27 6.28 -21.05
N PRO A 61 15.05 5.45 -21.77
CA PRO A 61 15.36 5.67 -23.18
C PRO A 61 14.09 5.77 -24.04
N GLU A 62 14.10 6.62 -25.05
CA GLU A 62 12.94 6.80 -25.95
C GLU A 62 12.51 5.48 -26.63
N ILE A 63 13.45 4.61 -26.99
CA ILE A 63 13.11 3.32 -27.56
C ILE A 63 12.32 2.44 -26.58
N VAL A 64 12.60 2.49 -25.26
CA VAL A 64 11.82 1.79 -24.24
C VAL A 64 10.40 2.33 -24.23
N LYS A 65 10.23 3.66 -24.17
CA LYS A 65 8.92 4.31 -24.15
C LYS A 65 8.09 3.95 -25.38
N ASN A 66 8.69 4.03 -26.57
CA ASN A 66 8.01 3.80 -27.85
C ASN A 66 7.62 2.33 -28.09
N GLN A 67 8.40 1.38 -27.58
CA GLN A 67 8.13 -0.05 -27.76
C GLN A 67 7.26 -0.67 -26.68
N THR A 68 6.99 0.04 -25.56
CA THR A 68 6.18 -0.48 -24.47
C THR A 68 4.72 -0.67 -24.88
N ARG A 69 4.14 -1.82 -24.53
CA ARG A 69 2.74 -2.20 -24.78
C ARG A 69 1.97 -2.51 -23.49
N LEU A 70 2.69 -2.83 -22.45
CA LEU A 70 2.18 -3.09 -21.09
C LEU A 70 3.21 -2.62 -20.09
N VAL A 71 2.77 -1.96 -19.04
CA VAL A 71 3.60 -1.66 -17.86
C VAL A 71 3.04 -2.44 -16.67
N ILE A 72 3.91 -3.13 -15.94
CA ILE A 72 3.56 -3.78 -14.68
C ILE A 72 4.36 -3.11 -13.56
N HIS A 73 3.64 -2.63 -12.55
CA HIS A 73 4.21 -2.02 -11.36
C HIS A 73 3.79 -2.83 -10.14
N PRO A 74 4.58 -3.83 -9.71
CA PRO A 74 4.18 -4.78 -8.65
C PRO A 74 4.23 -4.17 -7.24
N ASN A 75 4.30 -2.85 -7.13
CA ASN A 75 4.25 -2.10 -5.89
C ASN A 75 2.86 -1.50 -5.68
N SER A 76 2.51 -1.21 -4.42
CA SER A 76 1.26 -0.52 -4.08
C SER A 76 1.36 1.00 -4.19
N GLY A 77 2.57 1.55 -3.98
CA GLY A 77 2.83 2.98 -4.14
C GLY A 77 3.16 3.30 -5.59
N TYR A 78 2.58 4.34 -6.11
CA TYR A 78 2.72 4.78 -7.50
C TYR A 78 3.00 6.28 -7.62
N GLU A 79 3.53 6.88 -6.56
CA GLU A 79 3.87 8.30 -6.49
C GLU A 79 5.00 8.69 -7.46
N ASN A 80 5.75 7.72 -7.96
CA ASN A 80 6.77 7.89 -9.00
C ASN A 80 6.19 8.02 -10.43
N PHE A 81 4.88 7.77 -10.60
CA PHE A 81 4.20 8.03 -11.86
C PHE A 81 3.79 9.50 -11.93
N ALA A 82 4.75 10.36 -12.18
CA ALA A 82 4.51 11.78 -12.43
C ALA A 82 3.64 12.02 -13.69
N PRO A 83 3.14 13.25 -13.92
CA PRO A 83 2.32 13.57 -15.10
C PRO A 83 2.91 13.15 -16.45
N ALA A 84 4.24 13.01 -16.57
CA ALA A 84 4.92 12.48 -17.76
C ALA A 84 4.45 11.08 -18.20
N TRP A 85 3.94 10.25 -17.28
CA TRP A 85 3.37 8.96 -17.62
C TRP A 85 2.05 9.07 -18.40
N SER A 86 1.43 10.24 -18.45
CA SER A 86 0.27 10.51 -19.31
C SER A 86 0.63 10.40 -20.79
N GLU A 87 1.90 10.52 -21.16
CA GLU A 87 2.39 10.34 -22.52
C GLU A 87 2.23 8.89 -23.01
N LEU A 88 2.17 7.94 -22.08
CA LEU A 88 1.82 6.55 -22.36
C LEU A 88 0.31 6.31 -22.44
N SER A 89 -0.47 7.36 -22.75
CA SER A 89 -1.92 7.27 -22.88
C SER A 89 -2.32 6.13 -23.84
N GLY A 90 -3.17 5.24 -23.36
CA GLY A 90 -3.58 4.03 -24.09
C GLY A 90 -2.73 2.78 -23.84
N ILE A 91 -1.61 2.87 -23.11
CA ILE A 91 -0.86 1.71 -22.64
C ILE A 91 -1.36 1.33 -21.25
N PRO A 92 -1.80 0.07 -21.00
CA PRO A 92 -2.19 -0.35 -19.68
C PRO A 92 -1.00 -0.34 -18.72
N VAL A 93 -1.19 0.27 -17.55
CA VAL A 93 -0.25 0.26 -16.43
C VAL A 93 -0.95 -0.44 -15.28
N ILE A 94 -0.49 -1.64 -14.93
CA ILE A 94 -1.11 -2.48 -13.89
C ILE A 94 -0.33 -2.32 -12.59
N ILE A 95 -1.03 -1.93 -11.53
CA ILE A 95 -0.48 -1.70 -10.19
C ILE A 95 -0.72 -2.93 -9.30
N GLY A 96 0.33 -3.40 -8.62
CA GLY A 96 0.30 -4.61 -7.78
C GLY A 96 -0.23 -4.38 -6.36
N HIS A 97 -1.37 -3.72 -6.21
CA HIS A 97 -1.98 -3.48 -4.90
C HIS A 97 -2.21 -4.76 -4.10
N GLU A 98 -2.65 -5.83 -4.78
CA GLU A 98 -2.98 -7.11 -4.15
C GLU A 98 -1.76 -7.83 -3.54
N VAL A 99 -0.56 -7.62 -4.08
CA VAL A 99 0.66 -8.35 -3.69
C VAL A 99 1.00 -8.19 -2.20
N ARG A 100 0.74 -7.01 -1.64
CA ARG A 100 1.09 -6.68 -0.24
C ARG A 100 -0.13 -6.43 0.65
N ALA A 101 -1.33 -6.39 0.09
CA ALA A 101 -2.52 -5.96 0.83
C ALA A 101 -2.78 -6.81 2.08
N GLN A 102 -2.65 -8.14 1.95
CA GLN A 102 -2.83 -9.07 3.06
C GLN A 102 -1.81 -8.82 4.18
N ALA A 103 -0.52 -8.69 3.84
CA ALA A 103 0.54 -8.48 4.83
C ALA A 103 0.36 -7.17 5.60
N VAL A 104 0.02 -6.07 4.90
CA VAL A 104 -0.24 -4.76 5.53
C VAL A 104 -1.48 -4.83 6.42
N ALA A 105 -2.51 -5.56 6.01
CA ALA A 105 -3.71 -5.76 6.82
C ALA A 105 -3.40 -6.58 8.10
N GLU A 106 -2.62 -7.65 7.99
CA GLU A 106 -2.17 -8.45 9.13
C GLU A 106 -1.28 -7.66 10.09
N TYR A 107 -0.37 -6.85 9.56
CA TYR A 107 0.43 -5.92 10.37
C TYR A 107 -0.48 -4.96 11.15
N SER A 108 -1.43 -4.32 10.48
CA SER A 108 -2.36 -3.38 11.12
C SER A 108 -3.24 -4.08 12.17
N LEU A 109 -3.72 -5.28 11.87
CA LEU A 109 -4.45 -6.10 12.83
C LEU A 109 -3.58 -6.47 14.05
N SER A 110 -2.31 -6.79 13.85
CA SER A 110 -1.39 -7.11 14.95
C SER A 110 -1.21 -5.92 15.89
N CYS A 111 -1.04 -4.71 15.35
CA CYS A 111 -0.98 -3.47 16.13
C CYS A 111 -2.30 -3.21 16.90
N PHE A 112 -3.43 -3.45 16.25
CA PHE A 112 -4.75 -3.34 16.87
C PHE A 112 -4.91 -4.30 18.05
N VAL A 113 -4.60 -5.57 17.83
CA VAL A 113 -4.69 -6.62 18.87
C VAL A 113 -3.72 -6.34 20.00
N ASP A 114 -2.47 -5.93 19.73
CA ASP A 114 -1.49 -5.58 20.76
C ASP A 114 -2.01 -4.46 21.66
N PHE A 115 -2.54 -3.39 21.08
CA PHE A 115 -3.13 -2.28 21.83
C PHE A 115 -4.31 -2.72 22.73
N TRP A 116 -5.26 -3.46 22.16
CA TRP A 116 -6.50 -3.81 22.88
C TRP A 116 -6.33 -4.94 23.88
N THR A 117 -5.38 -5.87 23.68
CA THR A 117 -5.16 -6.95 24.61
C THR A 117 -4.28 -6.55 25.80
N GLN A 118 -3.26 -5.71 25.59
CA GLN A 118 -2.32 -5.25 26.63
C GLN A 118 -1.93 -6.39 27.57
N ARG A 119 -1.65 -7.57 27.00
CA ARG A 119 -1.42 -8.80 27.77
C ARG A 119 -0.26 -8.65 28.74
N PRO A 120 -0.49 -8.73 30.08
CA PRO A 120 0.58 -8.64 31.03
C PRO A 120 1.46 -9.87 30.96
N HIS A 121 2.76 -9.70 31.13
CA HIS A 121 3.69 -10.79 31.33
C HIS A 121 3.83 -11.00 32.85
N GLN A 122 3.11 -11.98 33.39
CA GLN A 122 3.16 -12.34 34.81
C GLN A 122 3.93 -13.64 35.02
N ILE A 123 4.87 -13.62 35.98
CA ILE A 123 5.65 -14.78 36.34
C ILE A 123 4.98 -15.54 37.51
N GLU A 124 4.29 -14.79 38.40
CA GLU A 124 3.64 -15.34 39.59
C GLU A 124 2.12 -15.36 39.42
N TRP A 125 1.50 -16.37 40.09
CA TRP A 125 0.05 -16.50 40.08
C TRP A 125 -0.59 -15.36 40.89
N ASP A 126 -1.37 -14.48 40.18
CA ASP A 126 -2.20 -13.44 40.82
C ASP A 126 -3.58 -14.00 41.19
N LYS A 127 -3.84 -14.09 42.48
CA LYS A 127 -5.11 -14.60 43.03
C LYS A 127 -6.28 -13.64 42.73
N THR A 128 -6.01 -12.32 42.53
CA THR A 128 -7.03 -11.33 42.23
C THR A 128 -7.51 -11.44 40.80
N ARG A 129 -6.69 -12.00 39.88
CA ARG A 129 -6.97 -12.12 38.44
C ARG A 129 -7.38 -10.79 37.81
N LEU A 130 -6.78 -9.70 38.27
CA LEU A 130 -7.13 -8.37 37.77
C LEU A 130 -6.49 -8.15 36.39
N TYR A 131 -7.33 -8.02 35.37
CA TYR A 131 -6.91 -7.73 34.00
C TYR A 131 -7.93 -6.75 33.37
N PRO A 132 -7.86 -5.44 33.76
CA PRO A 132 -8.80 -4.44 33.29
C PRO A 132 -8.51 -4.12 31.81
N ARG A 133 -9.36 -4.57 30.92
CA ARG A 133 -9.31 -4.25 29.48
C ARG A 133 -10.71 -4.11 28.91
N THR A 134 -10.85 -3.31 27.88
CA THR A 134 -12.05 -3.28 27.02
C THR A 134 -11.98 -4.45 26.04
N LEU A 135 -13.08 -5.13 25.79
CA LEU A 135 -13.14 -6.15 24.75
C LEU A 135 -13.12 -5.46 23.38
N MET A 136 -12.40 -6.05 22.42
CA MET A 136 -12.28 -5.51 21.05
C MET A 136 -13.65 -5.30 20.39
N LYS A 137 -14.60 -6.22 20.59
CA LYS A 137 -15.97 -6.12 20.07
C LYS A 137 -16.77 -4.90 20.59
N ASP A 138 -16.35 -4.32 21.69
CA ASP A 138 -16.99 -3.14 22.30
C ASP A 138 -16.31 -1.83 21.84
N SER A 139 -15.33 -1.93 20.92
CA SER A 139 -14.62 -0.79 20.34
C SER A 139 -15.14 -0.43 18.95
N ARG A 140 -14.88 0.83 18.56
CA ARG A 140 -15.22 1.38 17.25
C ARG A 140 -13.96 1.78 16.50
N ALA A 141 -13.83 1.30 15.26
CA ALA A 141 -12.69 1.60 14.40
C ALA A 141 -13.12 2.41 13.17
N LEU A 142 -12.39 3.50 12.88
CA LEU A 142 -12.49 4.25 11.65
C LEU A 142 -11.37 3.78 10.71
N ILE A 143 -11.73 3.36 9.51
CA ILE A 143 -10.80 2.96 8.45
C ILE A 143 -10.78 4.09 7.41
N VAL A 144 -9.63 4.74 7.25
CA VAL A 144 -9.43 5.86 6.33
C VAL A 144 -8.73 5.35 5.07
N GLY A 145 -9.46 5.32 3.96
CA GLY A 145 -9.11 4.64 2.72
C GLY A 145 -9.76 3.26 2.61
N TYR A 146 -10.56 3.03 1.57
CA TYR A 146 -11.37 1.81 1.42
C TYR A 146 -11.01 1.02 0.14
N GLY A 147 -9.73 1.04 -0.24
CA GLY A 147 -9.16 0.18 -1.27
C GLY A 147 -8.92 -1.27 -0.78
N HIS A 148 -8.04 -2.01 -1.44
CA HIS A 148 -7.74 -3.42 -1.11
C HIS A 148 -7.38 -3.63 0.36
N ILE A 149 -6.49 -2.81 0.92
CA ILE A 149 -6.06 -2.92 2.32
C ILE A 149 -7.21 -2.61 3.27
N GLY A 150 -7.93 -1.51 3.04
CA GLY A 150 -9.05 -1.09 3.91
C GLY A 150 -10.17 -2.13 3.96
N LYS A 151 -10.55 -2.72 2.82
CA LYS A 151 -11.55 -3.80 2.73
C LYS A 151 -11.10 -5.06 3.48
N THR A 152 -9.81 -5.41 3.38
CA THR A 152 -9.25 -6.57 4.08
C THR A 152 -9.25 -6.36 5.60
N ILE A 153 -8.79 -5.18 6.07
CA ILE A 153 -8.79 -4.82 7.50
C ILE A 153 -10.22 -4.80 8.05
N GLU A 154 -11.17 -4.21 7.33
CA GLU A 154 -12.56 -4.21 7.75
C GLU A 154 -13.08 -5.63 7.97
N SER A 155 -12.88 -6.51 6.99
CA SER A 155 -13.29 -7.91 7.09
C SER A 155 -12.69 -8.62 8.31
N MET A 156 -11.39 -8.39 8.58
CA MET A 156 -10.71 -8.96 9.75
C MET A 156 -11.27 -8.42 11.07
N LEU A 157 -11.49 -7.11 11.17
CA LEU A 157 -12.01 -6.48 12.38
C LEU A 157 -13.46 -6.89 12.66
N GLN A 158 -14.30 -6.96 11.63
CA GLN A 158 -15.68 -7.42 11.74
C GLN A 158 -15.76 -8.90 12.19
N ALA A 159 -14.82 -9.75 11.70
CA ALA A 159 -14.75 -11.15 12.11
C ALA A 159 -14.49 -11.32 13.61
N ILE A 160 -13.85 -10.36 14.27
CA ILE A 160 -13.65 -10.34 15.74
C ILE A 160 -14.66 -9.45 16.47
N GLY A 161 -15.71 -8.99 15.78
CA GLY A 161 -16.86 -8.27 16.33
C GLY A 161 -16.66 -6.76 16.53
N VAL A 162 -15.58 -6.17 16.02
CA VAL A 162 -15.32 -4.71 16.07
C VAL A 162 -16.33 -3.98 15.17
N GLN A 163 -16.87 -2.87 15.67
CA GLN A 163 -17.72 -1.99 14.85
C GLN A 163 -16.84 -1.09 13.98
N THR A 164 -16.96 -1.22 12.66
CA THR A 164 -16.19 -0.43 11.70
C THR A 164 -17.00 0.69 11.08
N THR A 165 -16.34 1.75 10.69
CA THR A 165 -16.84 2.80 9.79
C THR A 165 -15.72 3.10 8.80
N THR A 166 -16.06 3.23 7.52
CA THR A 166 -15.11 3.42 6.43
C THR A 166 -15.22 4.82 5.84
N VAL A 167 -14.10 5.42 5.47
CA VAL A 167 -14.04 6.73 4.80
C VAL A 167 -13.25 6.60 3.51
N ASP A 168 -13.90 6.90 2.38
CA ASP A 168 -13.22 7.00 1.08
C ASP A 168 -14.06 7.85 0.12
N PRO A 169 -13.52 8.87 -0.53
CA PRO A 169 -14.28 9.72 -1.45
C PRO A 169 -14.65 9.02 -2.75
N LYS A 170 -13.89 8.01 -3.17
CA LYS A 170 -14.01 7.33 -4.45
C LYS A 170 -14.74 5.99 -4.34
N GLU A 171 -14.32 5.15 -3.40
CA GLU A 171 -14.88 3.81 -3.18
C GLU A 171 -16.27 3.85 -2.50
N THR A 172 -16.97 2.71 -2.50
CA THR A 172 -18.25 2.56 -1.80
C THR A 172 -18.00 2.42 -0.29
N ALA A 173 -17.73 3.53 0.37
CA ALA A 173 -17.52 3.64 1.81
C ALA A 173 -18.74 4.24 2.52
N ASP A 174 -18.81 4.08 3.85
CA ASP A 174 -19.89 4.62 4.69
C ASP A 174 -19.94 6.14 4.64
N VAL A 175 -18.78 6.79 4.60
CA VAL A 175 -18.61 8.24 4.59
C VAL A 175 -17.64 8.64 3.47
N LYS A 176 -17.94 9.74 2.77
CA LYS A 176 -17.10 10.22 1.66
C LYS A 176 -15.91 11.07 2.10
N ASN A 177 -16.09 11.86 3.16
CA ASN A 177 -15.03 12.74 3.64
C ASN A 177 -14.87 12.60 5.16
N ILE A 178 -13.63 12.68 5.65
CA ILE A 178 -13.35 12.63 7.09
C ILE A 178 -13.99 13.78 7.85
N THR A 179 -14.25 14.91 7.18
CA THR A 179 -14.97 16.04 7.72
C THR A 179 -16.44 15.74 8.03
N ASP A 180 -17.03 14.76 7.37
CA ASP A 180 -18.43 14.39 7.54
C ASP A 180 -18.62 13.33 8.65
N VAL A 181 -17.53 12.78 9.15
CA VAL A 181 -17.54 11.87 10.32
C VAL A 181 -17.99 12.65 11.55
N SER A 182 -19.09 12.25 12.17
CA SER A 182 -19.76 12.99 13.26
C SER A 182 -19.51 12.42 14.66
N SER A 183 -18.69 11.39 14.80
CA SER A 183 -18.52 10.67 16.05
C SER A 183 -17.05 10.39 16.38
N GLU A 184 -16.79 10.14 17.67
CA GLU A 184 -15.49 9.70 18.16
C GLU A 184 -15.27 8.22 17.86
N PHE A 185 -14.00 7.81 17.70
CA PHE A 185 -13.61 6.43 17.46
C PHE A 185 -12.49 6.01 18.40
N ASP A 186 -12.56 4.77 18.86
CA ASP A 186 -11.51 4.23 19.72
C ASP A 186 -10.21 3.98 18.94
N SER A 187 -10.33 3.64 17.67
CA SER A 187 -9.18 3.37 16.79
C SER A 187 -9.35 4.06 15.43
N VAL A 188 -8.26 4.62 14.89
CA VAL A 188 -8.18 5.14 13.52
C VAL A 188 -7.07 4.39 12.79
N ILE A 189 -7.41 3.75 11.67
CA ILE A 189 -6.50 2.95 10.85
C ILE A 189 -6.42 3.57 9.46
N ILE A 190 -5.20 3.93 9.04
CA ILE A 190 -4.97 4.63 7.79
C ILE A 190 -4.55 3.63 6.72
N CYS A 191 -5.33 3.60 5.62
CA CYS A 191 -5.16 2.74 4.46
C CYS A 191 -5.21 3.54 3.14
N ALA A 192 -5.26 4.87 3.21
CA ALA A 192 -5.36 5.76 2.06
C ALA A 192 -4.03 5.91 1.32
N GLY A 193 -4.07 6.19 0.02
CA GLY A 193 -2.91 6.67 -0.74
C GLY A 193 -2.56 8.12 -0.40
N LEU A 194 -1.33 8.54 -0.69
CA LEU A 194 -0.89 9.93 -0.49
C LEU A 194 -1.10 10.74 -1.77
N ASN A 195 -1.85 11.83 -1.66
CA ASN A 195 -2.07 12.83 -2.69
C ASN A 195 -2.35 14.20 -2.06
N SER A 196 -2.66 15.22 -2.85
CA SER A 196 -2.93 16.57 -2.32
C SER A 196 -4.11 16.62 -1.33
N HIS A 197 -5.11 15.76 -1.49
CA HIS A 197 -6.30 15.72 -0.62
C HIS A 197 -6.09 14.91 0.66
N SER A 198 -5.20 13.94 0.65
CA SER A 198 -4.89 13.09 1.81
C SER A 198 -3.65 13.57 2.58
N ASN A 199 -2.85 14.48 2.01
CA ASN A 199 -1.71 15.07 2.69
C ASN A 199 -2.15 15.85 3.93
N ASN A 200 -1.54 15.53 5.10
CA ASN A 200 -1.92 16.09 6.40
C ASN A 200 -3.42 15.90 6.73
N LEU A 201 -4.05 14.85 6.23
CA LEU A 201 -5.45 14.54 6.49
C LEU A 201 -5.69 14.30 7.99
N ILE A 202 -4.77 13.61 8.66
CA ILE A 202 -4.78 13.40 10.10
C ILE A 202 -3.94 14.49 10.74
N ASN A 203 -4.57 15.62 11.03
CA ASN A 203 -4.03 16.80 11.67
C ASN A 203 -4.69 17.06 13.02
N LYS A 204 -4.29 18.13 13.70
CA LYS A 204 -4.82 18.53 15.01
C LYS A 204 -6.35 18.55 15.04
N THR A 205 -6.99 19.18 14.04
CA THR A 205 -8.45 19.30 13.97
C THR A 205 -9.13 17.94 13.92
N ASN A 206 -8.63 17.03 13.10
CA ASN A 206 -9.22 15.70 12.97
C ASN A 206 -8.89 14.79 14.17
N LEU A 207 -7.70 14.93 14.79
CA LEU A 207 -7.36 14.22 16.03
C LEU A 207 -8.25 14.66 17.20
N GLU A 208 -8.47 15.97 17.37
CA GLU A 208 -9.36 16.51 18.42
C GLU A 208 -10.85 16.12 18.20
N LYS A 209 -11.27 15.99 16.94
CA LYS A 209 -12.62 15.57 16.57
C LYS A 209 -12.85 14.08 16.77
N LEU A 210 -11.94 13.25 16.28
CA LEU A 210 -12.08 11.79 16.29
C LEU A 210 -11.70 11.16 17.64
N LYS A 211 -10.83 11.79 18.41
CA LYS A 211 -10.31 11.39 19.71
C LYS A 211 -9.85 9.92 19.81
N PRO A 212 -9.02 9.44 18.87
CA PRO A 212 -8.61 8.05 18.88
C PRO A 212 -7.75 7.72 20.11
N LYS A 213 -8.01 6.56 20.72
CA LYS A 213 -7.11 5.94 21.70
C LYS A 213 -5.96 5.21 21.01
N LEU A 214 -6.18 4.77 19.77
CA LEU A 214 -5.23 4.07 18.93
C LEU A 214 -5.20 4.69 17.53
N LEU A 215 -3.99 5.01 17.04
CA LEU A 215 -3.75 5.39 15.65
C LEU A 215 -2.78 4.39 15.01
N ILE A 216 -3.11 3.89 13.82
CA ILE A 216 -2.26 2.99 13.03
C ILE A 216 -2.06 3.58 11.65
N ASN A 217 -0.80 3.72 11.23
CA ASN A 217 -0.46 4.13 9.87
C ASN A 217 0.60 3.20 9.27
N ALA A 218 0.18 2.34 8.37
CA ALA A 218 1.03 1.51 7.54
C ALA A 218 0.82 1.83 6.03
N ALA A 219 0.31 3.01 5.72
CA ALA A 219 0.01 3.46 4.36
C ALA A 219 1.08 4.42 3.83
N ARG A 220 1.00 5.71 4.19
CA ARG A 220 1.97 6.75 3.81
C ARG A 220 2.15 7.77 4.94
N GLY A 221 3.39 8.17 5.21
CA GLY A 221 3.72 9.08 6.30
C GLY A 221 3.06 10.44 6.20
N GLY A 222 3.10 11.07 5.02
CA GLY A 222 2.54 12.40 4.81
C GLY A 222 1.02 12.54 5.01
N ILE A 223 0.30 11.45 5.26
CA ILE A 223 -1.14 11.50 5.60
C ILE A 223 -1.35 12.02 7.02
N ILE A 224 -0.39 11.80 7.91
CA ILE A 224 -0.42 12.33 9.27
C ILE A 224 0.50 13.55 9.37
N ASN A 225 0.03 14.61 10.00
CA ASN A 225 0.93 15.65 10.51
C ASN A 225 1.66 15.12 11.77
N GLU A 226 2.94 14.81 11.64
CA GLU A 226 3.72 14.19 12.71
C GLU A 226 3.86 15.08 13.94
N THR A 227 3.91 16.41 13.75
CA THR A 227 3.97 17.37 14.85
C THR A 227 2.67 17.38 15.66
N ASP A 228 1.53 17.43 14.98
CA ASP A 228 0.21 17.41 15.62
C ASP A 228 -0.03 16.08 16.35
N LEU A 229 0.47 14.97 15.76
CA LEU A 229 0.39 13.66 16.40
C LEU A 229 1.16 13.62 17.72
N VAL A 230 2.40 14.11 17.76
CA VAL A 230 3.21 14.13 18.98
C VAL A 230 2.57 15.02 20.05
N GLU A 231 2.01 16.17 19.65
CA GLU A 231 1.24 17.03 20.58
C GLU A 231 0.03 16.28 21.14
N TYR A 232 -0.74 15.61 20.30
CA TYR A 232 -1.90 14.82 20.69
C TYR A 232 -1.54 13.68 21.67
N LEU A 233 -0.49 12.92 21.37
CA LEU A 233 0.01 11.86 22.25
C LEU A 233 0.45 12.44 23.63
N THR A 234 1.04 13.64 23.64
CA THR A 234 1.47 14.30 24.89
C THR A 234 0.31 14.71 25.76
N GLN A 235 -0.80 15.13 25.14
CA GLN A 235 -2.01 15.61 25.86
C GLN A 235 -2.99 14.50 26.24
N THR A 236 -2.84 13.29 25.69
CA THR A 236 -3.78 12.17 25.87
C THR A 236 -3.07 10.90 26.34
N GLN A 237 -3.82 9.81 26.53
CA GLN A 237 -3.27 8.46 26.77
C GLN A 237 -3.28 7.60 25.49
N ALA A 238 -3.46 8.24 24.32
CA ALA A 238 -3.46 7.54 23.04
C ALA A 238 -2.12 6.93 22.72
N LYS A 239 -2.12 5.87 21.90
CA LYS A 239 -0.93 5.23 21.32
C LYS A 239 -0.98 5.30 19.80
N ALA A 240 0.19 5.40 19.17
CA ALA A 240 0.31 5.34 17.73
C ALA A 240 1.31 4.27 17.31
N TYR A 241 0.97 3.54 16.24
CA TYR A 241 1.82 2.58 15.55
C TYR A 241 2.06 3.08 14.12
N LEU A 242 3.29 3.46 13.81
CA LEU A 242 3.67 3.99 12.50
C LEU A 242 4.71 3.08 11.84
N ASP A 243 4.42 2.64 10.64
CA ASP A 243 5.38 1.93 9.78
C ASP A 243 6.00 2.87 8.74
N VAL A 244 5.39 4.04 8.53
CA VAL A 244 5.73 5.02 7.49
C VAL A 244 5.81 6.43 8.07
N PHE A 245 6.64 7.31 7.45
CA PHE A 245 6.97 8.64 7.97
C PHE A 245 6.96 9.70 6.86
N GLU A 246 6.77 10.98 7.23
CA GLU A 246 6.84 12.10 6.27
C GLU A 246 8.18 12.11 5.52
N LYS A 247 9.25 11.72 6.23
CA LYS A 247 10.58 11.57 5.65
C LYS A 247 11.14 10.18 5.90
N GLU A 248 11.43 9.47 4.83
CA GLU A 248 12.07 8.15 4.86
C GLU A 248 13.41 8.15 4.12
N PRO A 249 14.47 7.52 4.68
CA PRO A 249 14.54 6.88 6.00
C PRO A 249 14.31 7.87 7.14
N LEU A 250 13.62 7.42 8.21
CA LEU A 250 13.38 8.27 9.38
C LEU A 250 14.72 8.68 10.00
N PRO A 251 15.02 10.00 10.16
CA PRO A 251 16.25 10.43 10.78
C PRO A 251 16.38 9.92 12.22
N ALA A 252 17.61 9.56 12.62
CA ALA A 252 17.88 9.11 13.98
C ALA A 252 17.44 10.16 15.00
N ASN A 253 16.82 9.69 16.09
CA ASN A 253 16.30 10.53 17.18
C ASN A 253 15.17 11.51 16.79
N SER A 254 14.62 11.43 15.57
CA SER A 254 13.40 12.16 15.21
C SER A 254 12.16 11.43 15.71
N LEU A 255 11.08 12.17 15.86
CA LEU A 255 9.74 11.66 16.19
C LEU A 255 9.78 10.73 17.42
N GLN A 256 10.15 11.28 18.60
CA GLN A 256 10.27 10.52 19.85
C GLN A 256 9.06 10.76 20.76
N HIS A 257 8.41 9.67 21.18
CA HIS A 257 7.39 9.69 22.23
C HIS A 257 7.23 8.28 22.82
N GLU A 258 7.02 8.14 24.12
CA GLU A 258 6.91 6.82 24.81
C GLU A 258 5.72 5.96 24.34
N ARG A 259 4.66 6.59 23.81
CA ARG A 259 3.47 5.95 23.28
C ARG A 259 3.44 5.88 21.75
N LEU A 260 4.59 6.11 21.10
CA LEU A 260 4.77 5.98 19.67
C LEU A 260 5.64 4.77 19.36
N PHE A 261 5.05 3.78 18.70
CA PHE A 261 5.71 2.57 18.23
C PHE A 261 6.04 2.72 16.74
N LYS A 262 7.28 2.39 16.37
CA LYS A 262 7.78 2.63 15.00
C LYS A 262 8.40 1.37 14.42
N THR A 263 8.11 1.12 13.16
CA THR A 263 8.83 0.16 12.31
C THR A 263 9.34 0.85 11.05
N SER A 264 10.14 0.19 10.24
CA SER A 264 10.90 0.80 9.15
C SER A 264 10.34 0.41 7.78
N HIS A 265 9.05 0.72 7.52
CA HIS A 265 8.33 0.44 6.28
C HIS A 265 8.34 -1.05 5.92
N ILE A 266 8.01 -1.89 6.89
CA ILE A 266 8.05 -3.35 6.78
C ILE A 266 6.68 -4.02 6.74
N ALA A 267 5.60 -3.27 6.92
CA ALA A 267 4.24 -3.84 6.99
C ALA A 267 3.88 -4.72 5.79
N GLY A 268 4.39 -4.39 4.61
CA GLY A 268 4.18 -5.17 3.39
C GLY A 268 5.25 -6.21 3.10
N VAL A 269 6.23 -6.43 4.00
CA VAL A 269 7.35 -7.37 3.81
C VAL A 269 7.02 -8.69 4.48
N HIS A 270 7.16 -9.78 3.73
CA HIS A 270 6.95 -11.14 4.23
C HIS A 270 7.81 -12.16 3.46
N GLU A 271 7.97 -13.36 4.00
CA GLU A 271 8.89 -14.38 3.46
C GLU A 271 8.60 -14.74 1.99
N SER A 272 7.35 -14.81 1.59
CA SER A 272 6.94 -15.18 0.22
C SER A 272 6.73 -13.96 -0.70
N LEU A 273 7.13 -12.76 -0.32
CA LEU A 273 6.86 -11.54 -1.09
C LEU A 273 7.42 -11.61 -2.51
N ASP A 274 8.67 -12.05 -2.67
CA ASP A 274 9.32 -12.10 -3.97
C ASP A 274 8.64 -13.09 -4.92
N LEU A 275 8.23 -14.25 -4.40
CA LEU A 275 7.44 -15.21 -5.18
C LEU A 275 6.07 -14.64 -5.53
N GLY A 276 5.43 -13.94 -4.61
CA GLY A 276 4.15 -13.25 -4.86
C GLY A 276 4.25 -12.19 -5.96
N ILE A 277 5.36 -11.44 -6.00
CA ILE A 277 5.65 -10.47 -7.07
C ILE A 277 5.76 -11.20 -8.42
N ILE A 278 6.58 -12.25 -8.49
CA ILE A 278 6.80 -13.01 -9.73
C ILE A 278 5.50 -13.65 -10.24
N GLU A 279 4.70 -14.24 -9.36
CA GLU A 279 3.41 -14.84 -9.76
C GLU A 279 2.38 -13.80 -10.20
N PHE A 280 2.36 -12.63 -9.57
CA PHE A 280 1.53 -11.51 -10.03
C PHE A 280 1.93 -11.07 -11.45
N GLU A 281 3.21 -10.87 -11.69
CA GLU A 281 3.76 -10.49 -13.00
C GLU A 281 3.44 -11.55 -14.06
N TYR A 282 3.67 -12.82 -13.74
CA TYR A 282 3.35 -13.95 -14.62
C TYR A 282 1.86 -13.97 -15.00
N LYS A 283 0.97 -13.86 -14.02
CA LYS A 283 -0.48 -13.84 -14.22
C LYS A 283 -0.90 -12.68 -15.12
N VAL A 284 -0.45 -11.47 -14.83
CA VAL A 284 -0.77 -10.27 -15.62
C VAL A 284 -0.32 -10.42 -17.06
N ILE A 285 0.92 -10.90 -17.27
CA ILE A 285 1.47 -11.11 -18.62
C ILE A 285 0.70 -12.20 -19.37
N GLN A 286 0.46 -13.35 -18.73
CA GLN A 286 -0.29 -14.44 -19.32
C GLN A 286 -1.66 -13.97 -19.81
N GLU A 287 -2.38 -13.21 -19.00
CA GLU A 287 -3.69 -12.69 -19.33
C GLU A 287 -3.63 -11.60 -20.41
N PHE A 288 -2.62 -10.74 -20.38
CA PHE A 288 -2.38 -9.77 -21.45
C PHE A 288 -2.14 -10.43 -22.82
N LEU A 289 -1.47 -11.59 -22.84
CA LEU A 289 -1.18 -12.33 -24.07
C LEU A 289 -2.36 -13.15 -24.58
N THR A 290 -3.31 -13.50 -23.72
CA THR A 290 -4.39 -14.45 -24.03
C THR A 290 -5.77 -13.82 -24.15
N LEU A 291 -6.06 -12.75 -23.44
CA LEU A 291 -7.34 -12.05 -23.47
C LEU A 291 -7.41 -11.03 -24.60
N ALA A 292 -8.61 -10.77 -25.09
CA ALA A 292 -8.85 -9.58 -25.91
C ALA A 292 -8.57 -8.31 -25.08
N ARG A 293 -8.15 -7.23 -25.76
CA ARG A 293 -7.76 -5.98 -25.06
C ARG A 293 -8.86 -5.48 -24.13
N ASP A 294 -10.09 -5.44 -24.60
CA ASP A 294 -11.21 -4.91 -23.79
C ASP A 294 -11.49 -5.80 -22.57
N GLU A 295 -11.40 -7.13 -22.73
CA GLU A 295 -11.54 -8.08 -21.63
C GLU A 295 -10.41 -7.90 -20.59
N PHE A 296 -9.17 -7.70 -21.04
CA PHE A 296 -8.04 -7.42 -20.17
C PHE A 296 -8.25 -6.11 -19.38
N MET A 297 -8.66 -5.03 -20.06
CA MET A 297 -8.90 -3.74 -19.43
C MET A 297 -10.02 -3.79 -18.40
N VAL A 298 -11.12 -4.50 -18.68
CA VAL A 298 -12.22 -4.69 -17.73
C VAL A 298 -11.77 -5.52 -16.53
N LYS A 299 -11.02 -6.61 -16.76
CA LYS A 299 -10.54 -7.49 -15.70
C LYS A 299 -9.64 -6.78 -14.70
N TYR A 300 -8.78 -5.88 -15.18
CA TYR A 300 -7.82 -5.13 -14.37
C TYR A 300 -8.27 -3.69 -14.06
N GLU A 301 -9.55 -3.37 -14.20
CA GLU A 301 -10.07 -2.01 -14.00
C GLU A 301 -9.63 -1.40 -12.65
N ASN A 302 -9.62 -2.20 -11.58
CA ASN A 302 -9.23 -1.76 -10.24
C ASN A 302 -7.71 -1.59 -10.04
N GLU A 303 -6.90 -2.24 -10.87
CA GLU A 303 -5.44 -2.21 -10.84
C GLU A 303 -4.85 -1.24 -11.88
N LEU A 304 -5.66 -0.76 -12.83
CA LEU A 304 -5.21 0.20 -13.85
C LEU A 304 -4.87 1.54 -13.22
N LEU A 305 -3.64 2.04 -13.47
CA LEU A 305 -3.21 3.35 -13.02
C LEU A 305 -4.14 4.46 -13.49
N MET A 306 -4.63 4.38 -14.74
CA MET A 306 -5.52 5.40 -15.31
C MET A 306 -6.83 5.57 -14.54
N THR A 307 -7.30 4.54 -13.83
CA THR A 307 -8.50 4.63 -13.00
C THR A 307 -8.22 5.26 -11.63
N LYS A 308 -6.95 5.49 -11.30
CA LYS A 308 -6.54 6.18 -10.07
C LYS A 308 -6.53 7.70 -10.23
N TRP A 309 -6.74 8.22 -11.43
CA TRP A 309 -6.91 9.65 -11.63
C TRP A 309 -8.25 10.13 -11.06
N PHE A 310 -8.19 11.18 -10.25
CA PHE A 310 -9.35 11.82 -9.66
C PHE A 310 -9.13 13.33 -9.57
N HIS A 311 -10.04 14.11 -10.14
CA HIS A 311 -9.89 15.57 -10.21
C HIS A 311 -8.55 16.09 -10.79
N GLY A 312 -7.94 15.32 -11.71
CA GLY A 312 -6.69 15.72 -12.37
C GLY A 312 -5.41 15.30 -11.64
N GLU A 313 -5.52 14.54 -10.54
CA GLU A 313 -4.40 14.00 -9.75
C GLU A 313 -4.48 12.49 -9.63
N LEU A 314 -3.35 11.83 -9.36
CA LEU A 314 -3.32 10.43 -8.97
C LEU A 314 -3.86 10.31 -7.54
N TRP A 315 -4.79 9.41 -7.38
CA TRP A 315 -5.50 9.20 -6.11
C TRP A 315 -5.00 8.00 -5.34
#